data_36f26ac6e7dec24fe529f29194efe88b
#
_entry.id   36f26ac6e7dec24fe529f29194efe88b
#
_cell.length_a   1.000
_cell.length_b   1.000
_cell.length_c   1.000
_cell.angle_alpha   90.00
_cell.angle_beta   90.00
_cell.angle_gamma   90.00
#
_symmetry.space_group_name_H-M   'P 1'
#
loop_
_entity.id
_entity.type
_entity.pdbx_description
1 polymer ?
#
loop_
_entity_poly.entity_id
_entity_poly.type
_entity_poly.pdbx_seq_one_letter_code
_entity_poly.pdbx_strand_id
1 'polypeptide(L)'
;MDDPEYGEGSPVSALDYEAFLAEGDPQFAWQWPEDEWQAISLNYTSGTTGNPKGVIYHHRGAYLNSLGNQMTWAMGHHPVYLWT
;
A
#
# COMPACT_ATOMS: atom_id res chain seq x y z
N MET A 1 9.18 -12.62 0.53
CA MET A 1 10.40 -12.44 -0.30
C MET A 1 11.57 -12.78 0.60
N ASP A 2 12.29 -13.83 0.29
CA ASP A 2 13.47 -14.20 1.05
C ASP A 2 14.62 -13.32 0.58
N ASP A 3 15.28 -12.65 1.52
CA ASP A 3 16.47 -11.86 1.24
C ASP A 3 17.69 -12.78 1.32
N PRO A 4 18.33 -13.11 0.19
CA PRO A 4 19.46 -14.03 0.17
C PRO A 4 20.70 -13.48 0.90
N GLU A 5 20.76 -12.16 1.16
CA GLU A 5 21.86 -11.53 1.89
C GLU A 5 21.66 -11.59 3.40
N TYR A 6 20.43 -11.80 3.88
CA TYR A 6 20.11 -11.85 5.30
C TYR A 6 20.43 -13.20 5.96
N GLY A 7 20.62 -14.26 5.19
CA GLY A 7 20.96 -15.58 5.69
C GLY A 7 19.77 -16.37 6.25
N GLU A 8 19.94 -17.09 7.35
CA GLU A 8 18.98 -18.03 7.89
C GLU A 8 17.80 -17.37 8.62
N GLY A 9 16.80 -16.91 7.88
CA GLY A 9 15.51 -16.48 8.41
C GLY A 9 14.50 -17.62 8.43
N SER A 10 13.67 -17.71 9.46
CA SER A 10 12.48 -18.58 9.41
C SER A 10 11.38 -17.90 8.63
N PRO A 11 10.68 -18.61 7.71
CA PRO A 11 9.58 -18.03 6.98
C PRO A 11 8.49 -17.52 7.94
N VAL A 12 8.02 -16.31 7.73
CA VAL A 12 7.00 -15.65 8.56
C VAL A 12 5.61 -16.23 8.31
N SER A 13 5.39 -16.86 7.15
CA SER A 13 4.13 -17.46 6.77
C SER A 13 4.33 -18.84 6.14
N ALA A 14 3.28 -19.66 6.17
CA ALA A 14 3.26 -20.98 5.53
C ALA A 14 3.15 -20.91 4.01
N LEU A 15 2.78 -19.74 3.47
CA LEU A 15 2.62 -19.50 2.04
C LEU A 15 3.67 -18.48 1.60
N ASP A 16 4.48 -18.80 0.62
CA ASP A 16 5.41 -17.85 0.03
C ASP A 16 4.68 -16.89 -0.94
N TYR A 17 5.32 -15.78 -1.24
CA TYR A 17 4.74 -14.71 -2.06
C TYR A 17 4.39 -15.15 -3.48
N GLU A 18 5.26 -15.92 -4.13
CA GLU A 18 5.04 -16.36 -5.50
C GLU A 18 3.90 -17.38 -5.58
N ALA A 19 3.82 -18.30 -4.60
CA ALA A 19 2.71 -19.23 -4.50
C ALA A 19 1.38 -18.51 -4.28
N PHE A 20 1.38 -17.46 -3.46
CA PHE A 20 0.20 -16.61 -3.25
C PHE A 20 -0.22 -15.88 -4.53
N LEU A 21 0.73 -15.33 -5.28
CA LEU A 21 0.43 -14.67 -6.55
C LEU A 21 -0.13 -15.64 -7.60
N ALA A 22 0.35 -16.90 -7.61
CA ALA A 22 -0.12 -17.90 -8.55
C ALA A 22 -1.58 -18.32 -8.33
N GLU A 23 -2.16 -18.06 -7.15
CA GLU A 23 -3.58 -18.27 -6.87
C GLU A 23 -4.49 -17.19 -7.48
N GLY A 24 -3.91 -16.05 -7.90
CA GLY A 24 -4.65 -14.94 -8.49
C GLY A 24 -5.15 -15.25 -9.90
N ASP A 25 -6.27 -14.64 -10.26
CA ASP A 25 -6.78 -14.71 -11.64
C ASP A 25 -6.11 -13.63 -12.50
N PRO A 26 -5.24 -14.00 -13.47
CA PRO A 26 -4.56 -13.02 -14.33
C PRO A 26 -5.52 -12.29 -15.29
N GLN A 27 -6.75 -12.78 -15.44
CA GLN A 27 -7.78 -12.16 -16.27
C GLN A 27 -8.89 -11.47 -15.43
N PHE A 28 -8.63 -11.24 -14.14
CA PHE A 28 -9.59 -10.56 -13.29
C PHE A 28 -10.01 -9.23 -13.87
N ALA A 29 -11.31 -9.06 -14.06
CA ALA A 29 -11.87 -7.79 -14.55
C ALA A 29 -11.83 -6.73 -13.46
N TRP A 30 -11.06 -5.69 -13.69
CA TRP A 30 -10.96 -4.57 -12.76
C TRP A 30 -12.31 -3.91 -12.53
N GLN A 31 -12.65 -3.74 -11.27
CA GLN A 31 -13.83 -3.01 -10.85
C GLN A 31 -13.43 -1.60 -10.43
N TRP A 32 -13.89 -0.63 -11.18
CA TRP A 32 -13.69 0.77 -10.82
C TRP A 32 -14.62 1.16 -9.67
N PRO A 33 -14.23 2.07 -8.79
CA PRO A 33 -15.13 2.60 -7.78
C PRO A 33 -16.30 3.33 -8.44
N GLU A 34 -17.51 3.09 -7.94
CA GLU A 34 -18.71 3.80 -8.41
C GLU A 34 -18.72 5.25 -7.95
N ASP A 35 -18.10 5.52 -6.81
CA ASP A 35 -17.97 6.84 -6.21
C ASP A 35 -16.53 7.05 -5.72
N GLU A 36 -15.91 8.13 -6.16
CA GLU A 36 -14.54 8.48 -5.77
C GLU A 36 -14.39 8.80 -4.27
N TRP A 37 -15.50 9.02 -3.55
CA TRP A 37 -15.52 9.20 -2.11
C TRP A 37 -15.59 7.90 -1.33
N GLN A 38 -15.72 6.76 -1.99
CA GLN A 38 -15.66 5.47 -1.31
C GLN A 38 -14.32 5.29 -0.60
N ALA A 39 -14.38 4.69 0.60
CA ALA A 39 -13.20 4.39 1.39
C ALA A 39 -12.37 3.29 0.73
N ILE A 40 -11.05 3.48 0.68
CA ILE A 40 -10.08 2.45 0.26
C ILE A 40 -9.54 1.71 1.46
N SER A 41 -9.19 2.47 2.50
CA SER A 41 -8.51 1.92 3.68
C SER A 41 -8.85 2.68 4.94
N LEU A 42 -8.68 2.00 6.07
CA LEU A 42 -8.71 2.56 7.41
C LEU A 42 -7.33 2.37 8.04
N ASN A 43 -6.63 3.45 8.28
CA ASN A 43 -5.31 3.46 8.88
C ASN A 43 -5.37 4.03 10.29
N TYR A 44 -4.68 3.40 11.24
CA TYR A 44 -4.63 3.90 12.60
C TYR A 44 -3.34 4.68 12.85
N THR A 45 -3.48 5.85 13.49
CA THR A 45 -2.34 6.57 14.04
C THR A 45 -2.01 6.05 15.43
N SER A 46 -0.73 6.12 15.83
CA SER A 46 -0.27 5.66 17.15
C SER A 46 -0.87 6.43 18.33
N GLY A 47 -1.41 7.62 18.10
CA GLY A 47 -2.01 8.45 19.13
C GLY A 47 -1.04 8.84 20.25
N THR A 48 -0.06 9.68 19.97
CA THR A 48 0.95 10.13 20.93
C THR A 48 0.36 10.77 22.20
N THR A 49 -0.89 11.23 22.16
CA THR A 49 -1.58 11.94 23.25
C THR A 49 -2.88 11.29 23.70
N GLY A 50 -3.15 10.04 23.31
CA GLY A 50 -4.41 9.37 23.66
C GLY A 50 -4.64 8.07 22.89
N ASN A 51 -5.90 7.69 22.75
CA ASN A 51 -6.29 6.48 22.01
C ASN A 51 -5.94 6.59 20.52
N PRO A 52 -5.54 5.49 19.87
CA PRO A 52 -5.32 5.46 18.43
C PRO A 52 -6.55 5.98 17.67
N LYS A 53 -6.32 6.76 16.64
CA LYS A 53 -7.37 7.32 15.79
C LYS A 53 -7.38 6.62 14.44
N GLY A 54 -8.57 6.20 14.02
CA GLY A 54 -8.78 5.67 12.68
C GLY A 54 -8.90 6.81 11.66
N VAL A 55 -8.07 6.74 10.62
CA VAL A 55 -8.08 7.70 9.50
C VAL A 55 -8.58 6.97 8.26
N ILE A 56 -9.68 7.42 7.70
CA ILE A 56 -10.25 6.87 6.48
C ILE A 56 -9.61 7.54 5.26
N TYR A 57 -9.06 6.72 4.37
CA TYR A 57 -8.64 7.14 3.04
C TYR A 57 -9.73 6.82 2.03
N HIS A 58 -10.02 7.77 1.13
CA HIS A 58 -10.94 7.58 0.01
C HIS A 58 -10.20 7.73 -1.33
N HIS A 59 -10.75 7.17 -2.41
CA HIS A 59 -10.11 7.13 -3.74
C HIS A 59 -9.64 8.50 -4.22
N ARG A 60 -10.52 9.50 -4.16
CA ARG A 60 -10.19 10.88 -4.54
C ARG A 60 -9.00 11.43 -3.76
N GLY A 61 -9.00 11.27 -2.42
CA GLY A 61 -7.94 11.77 -1.56
C GLY A 61 -6.60 11.10 -1.83
N ALA A 62 -6.59 9.79 -2.02
CA ALA A 62 -5.38 9.04 -2.35
C ALA A 62 -4.79 9.50 -3.68
N TYR A 63 -5.63 9.65 -4.72
CA TYR A 63 -5.21 10.12 -6.03
C TYR A 63 -4.61 11.53 -5.97
N LEU A 64 -5.34 12.48 -5.39
CA LEU A 64 -4.89 13.87 -5.31
C LEU A 64 -3.63 14.03 -4.46
N ASN A 65 -3.51 13.28 -3.37
CA ASN A 65 -2.30 13.28 -2.54
C ASN A 65 -1.09 12.74 -3.31
N SER A 66 -1.27 11.64 -4.04
CA SER A 66 -0.20 11.06 -4.87
C SER A 66 0.25 12.04 -5.95
N LEU A 67 -0.69 12.67 -6.63
CA LEU A 67 -0.39 13.68 -7.66
C LEU A 67 0.32 14.90 -7.05
N GLY A 68 -0.16 15.39 -5.92
CA GLY A 68 0.45 16.50 -5.19
C GLY A 68 1.90 16.22 -4.77
N ASN A 69 2.15 15.02 -4.26
CA ASN A 69 3.50 14.58 -3.91
C ASN A 69 4.42 14.50 -5.13
N GLN A 70 3.93 13.93 -6.22
CA GLN A 70 4.69 13.86 -7.48
C GLN A 70 5.09 15.24 -7.99
N MET A 71 4.16 16.18 -7.96
CA MET A 71 4.41 17.56 -8.43
C MET A 71 5.34 18.32 -7.49
N THR A 72 5.12 18.22 -6.18
CA THR A 72 5.89 18.97 -5.18
C THR A 72 7.35 18.52 -5.10
N TRP A 73 7.59 17.21 -5.23
CA TRP A 73 8.93 16.63 -5.13
C TRP A 73 9.55 16.33 -6.49
N ALA A 74 8.91 16.74 -7.57
CA ALA A 74 9.38 16.49 -8.94
C ALA A 74 9.78 15.03 -9.19
N MET A 75 8.98 14.09 -8.70
CA MET A 75 9.25 12.67 -8.80
C MET A 75 9.24 12.23 -10.26
N GLY A 76 10.33 11.63 -10.73
CA GLY A 76 10.42 11.00 -12.04
C GLY A 76 9.76 9.63 -12.10
N HIS A 77 9.96 8.92 -13.21
CA HIS A 77 9.55 7.52 -13.33
C HIS A 77 10.38 6.62 -12.41
N HIS A 78 9.72 5.67 -11.74
CA HIS A 78 10.34 4.67 -10.86
C HIS A 78 11.22 5.29 -9.75
N PRO A 79 10.72 6.27 -8.98
CA PRO A 79 11.50 6.88 -7.93
C PRO A 79 11.75 5.88 -6.79
N VAL A 80 12.90 5.96 -6.17
CA VAL A 80 13.17 5.32 -4.88
C VAL A 80 12.70 6.27 -3.79
N TYR A 81 11.72 5.86 -3.02
CA TYR A 81 11.06 6.69 -2.02
C TYR A 81 11.15 6.05 -0.64
N LEU A 82 11.71 6.77 0.33
CA LEU A 82 11.74 6.35 1.72
C LEU A 82 10.61 7.06 2.49
N TRP A 83 9.77 6.28 3.11
CA TRP A 83 8.75 6.75 4.04
C TRP A 83 9.14 6.38 5.47
N THR A 84 9.13 7.34 6.40
CA THR A 84 9.43 7.14 7.83
C THR A 84 8.23 7.44 8.69
#